data_727d082e7966b2a7485e551e9617cd69
#
_entry.id   727d082e7966b2a7485e551e9617cd69
#
_cell.length_a   1.000
_cell.length_b   1.000
_cell.length_c   1.000
_cell.angle_alpha   90.00
_cell.angle_beta   90.00
_cell.angle_gamma   90.00
#
_symmetry.space_group_name_H-M   'P 1'
#
loop_
_entity.id
_entity.type
_entity.pdbx_description
1 polymer ?
#
loop_
_entity_poly.entity_id
_entity_poly.type
_entity_poly.pdbx_seq_one_letter_code
_entity_poly.pdbx_strand_id
1 'polypeptide(L)'
;MIVDLHVHTDCSDGVYSPEEVTEKAARAGLSAISLTDHDTLAAYDGTHRLNPDIRIIPGIEMSSEYADGDVHILGYYIDTKNEELLEYCRDFSLRRLNRAVLMAQKCCEAGYDIDPCEVRTCVQKGGTVGRPH
;
A
#
# COMPACT_ATOMS: atom_id res chain seq x y z
N MET A 1 -0.26 -22.38 15.11
CA MET A 1 -0.70 -21.54 13.96
C MET A 1 -0.10 -20.16 14.18
N ILE A 2 0.67 -19.66 13.24
CA ILE A 2 1.27 -18.32 13.28
C ILE A 2 0.69 -17.56 12.09
N VAL A 3 0.23 -16.33 12.32
CA VAL A 3 -0.37 -15.47 11.30
C VAL A 3 0.22 -14.06 11.38
N ASP A 4 0.31 -13.36 10.26
CA ASP A 4 0.64 -11.94 10.21
C ASP A 4 -0.49 -11.21 9.49
N LEU A 5 -1.13 -10.29 10.18
CA LEU A 5 -2.32 -9.59 9.67
C LEU A 5 -2.06 -8.12 9.32
N HIS A 6 -0.81 -7.66 9.36
CA HIS A 6 -0.47 -6.29 9.02
C HIS A 6 0.85 -6.26 8.24
N VAL A 7 0.75 -6.39 6.93
CA VAL A 7 1.91 -6.47 6.03
C VAL A 7 1.71 -5.56 4.82
N HIS A 8 2.78 -4.87 4.44
CA HIS A 8 2.83 -3.97 3.29
C HIS A 8 3.69 -4.54 2.17
N THR A 9 3.29 -4.24 0.95
CA THR A 9 4.01 -4.59 -0.27
C THR A 9 4.51 -3.33 -0.99
N ASP A 10 5.19 -3.49 -2.12
CA ASP A 10 5.57 -2.38 -3.00
C ASP A 10 4.38 -1.73 -3.73
N CYS A 11 3.17 -2.22 -3.51
CA CYS A 11 1.94 -1.52 -3.89
C CYS A 11 1.68 -0.28 -3.01
N SER A 12 2.29 -0.20 -1.82
CA SER A 12 2.27 0.99 -0.97
C SER A 12 3.68 1.41 -0.57
N ASP A 13 4.13 1.12 0.61
CA ASP A 13 5.41 1.55 1.17
C ASP A 13 6.31 0.39 1.63
N GLY A 14 5.94 -0.83 1.30
CA GLY A 14 6.81 -1.99 1.43
C GLY A 14 7.88 -2.05 0.34
N VAL A 15 8.83 -2.98 0.49
CA VAL A 15 9.99 -3.14 -0.41
C VAL A 15 9.83 -4.32 -1.34
N TYR A 16 8.98 -5.29 -0.99
CA TYR A 16 8.80 -6.54 -1.72
C TYR A 16 7.47 -6.57 -2.45
N SER A 17 7.45 -7.20 -3.62
CA SER A 17 6.20 -7.43 -4.35
C SER A 17 5.25 -8.34 -3.56
N PRO A 18 3.94 -8.33 -3.85
CA PRO A 18 2.98 -9.25 -3.24
C PRO A 18 3.37 -10.73 -3.36
N GLU A 19 3.97 -11.12 -4.49
CA GLU A 19 4.51 -12.46 -4.72
C GLU A 19 5.63 -12.79 -3.73
N GLU A 20 6.63 -11.91 -3.64
CA GLU A 20 7.79 -12.10 -2.76
C GLU A 20 7.37 -12.13 -1.29
N VAL A 21 6.43 -11.27 -0.90
CA VAL A 21 5.89 -11.24 0.48
C VAL A 21 5.23 -12.56 0.82
N THR A 22 4.32 -13.05 -0.04
CA THR A 22 3.61 -14.32 0.20
C THR A 22 4.55 -15.53 0.19
N GLU A 23 5.58 -15.52 -0.65
CA GLU A 23 6.61 -16.56 -0.68
C GLU A 23 7.44 -16.55 0.62
N LYS A 24 7.88 -15.36 1.08
CA LYS A 24 8.61 -15.21 2.35
C LYS A 24 7.79 -15.65 3.55
N ALA A 25 6.50 -15.31 3.58
CA ALA A 25 5.58 -15.70 4.64
C ALA A 25 5.40 -17.24 4.70
N ALA A 26 5.22 -17.88 3.55
CA ALA A 26 5.15 -19.35 3.46
C ALA A 26 6.44 -20.02 3.95
N ARG A 27 7.60 -19.53 3.52
CA ARG A 27 8.93 -20.04 3.98
C ARG A 27 9.15 -19.81 5.48
N ALA A 28 8.62 -18.74 6.04
CA ALA A 28 8.68 -18.46 7.48
C ALA A 28 7.72 -19.35 8.30
N GLY A 29 6.90 -20.17 7.65
CA GLY A 29 5.96 -21.08 8.30
C GLY A 29 4.69 -20.39 8.82
N LEU A 30 4.33 -19.22 8.26
CA LEU A 30 3.04 -18.61 8.55
C LEU A 30 1.91 -19.43 7.92
N SER A 31 0.79 -19.53 8.64
CA SER A 31 -0.41 -20.23 8.18
C SER A 31 -1.36 -19.32 7.41
N ALA A 32 -1.30 -18.02 7.68
CA ALA A 32 -2.07 -17.01 6.96
C ALA A 32 -1.39 -15.65 7.06
N ILE A 33 -1.69 -14.78 6.07
CA ILE A 33 -1.19 -13.41 5.99
C ILE A 33 -2.31 -12.50 5.46
N SER A 34 -2.28 -11.23 5.85
CA SER A 34 -3.08 -10.20 5.22
C SER A 34 -2.17 -9.13 4.63
N LEU A 35 -2.27 -8.89 3.33
CA LEU A 35 -1.65 -7.74 2.69
C LEU A 35 -2.56 -6.54 2.94
N THR A 36 -2.06 -5.56 3.68
CA THR A 36 -2.82 -4.40 4.16
C THR A 36 -2.19 -3.11 3.68
N ASP A 37 -1.91 -3.03 2.40
CA ASP A 37 -1.31 -1.87 1.77
C ASP A 37 -2.13 -0.60 2.04
N HIS A 38 -1.43 0.53 2.19
CA HIS A 38 -2.05 1.82 2.47
C HIS A 38 -2.94 2.30 1.32
N ASP A 39 -4.23 2.45 1.59
CA ASP A 39 -5.22 3.07 0.70
C ASP A 39 -5.22 2.50 -0.73
N THR A 40 -4.86 1.21 -0.89
CA THR A 40 -4.83 0.53 -2.18
C THR A 40 -5.17 -0.94 -2.07
N LEU A 41 -5.77 -1.48 -3.13
CA LEU A 41 -6.05 -2.90 -3.32
C LEU A 41 -5.25 -3.50 -4.47
N ALA A 42 -4.17 -2.81 -4.92
CA ALA A 42 -3.38 -3.23 -6.07
C ALA A 42 -2.81 -4.65 -5.92
N ALA A 43 -2.44 -5.06 -4.70
CA ALA A 43 -1.99 -6.43 -4.42
C ALA A 43 -3.03 -7.52 -4.77
N TYR A 44 -4.30 -7.14 -4.93
CA TYR A 44 -5.43 -8.05 -5.21
C TYR A 44 -6.07 -7.85 -6.59
N ASP A 45 -5.50 -7.04 -7.47
CA ASP A 45 -6.07 -6.72 -8.78
C ASP A 45 -6.04 -7.87 -9.80
N GLY A 46 -5.42 -8.99 -9.45
CA GLY A 46 -5.30 -10.19 -10.27
C GLY A 46 -4.06 -10.20 -11.17
N THR A 47 -3.24 -9.16 -11.15
CA THR A 47 -1.96 -9.13 -11.87
C THR A 47 -0.85 -9.86 -11.11
N HIS A 48 -0.98 -9.98 -9.78
CA HIS A 48 -0.03 -10.62 -8.89
C HIS A 48 -0.32 -12.10 -8.68
N ARG A 49 0.72 -12.92 -8.74
CA ARG A 49 0.62 -14.36 -8.51
C ARG A 49 1.00 -14.70 -7.06
N LEU A 50 0.02 -14.57 -6.16
CA LEU A 50 0.21 -14.87 -4.74
C LEU A 50 0.48 -16.37 -4.52
N ASN A 51 1.33 -16.70 -3.52
CA ASN A 51 1.67 -18.08 -3.21
C ASN A 51 0.41 -18.85 -2.73
N PRO A 52 0.02 -19.98 -3.40
CA PRO A 52 -1.18 -20.73 -3.04
C PRO A 52 -1.04 -21.56 -1.74
N ASP A 53 0.17 -21.75 -1.24
CA ASP A 53 0.43 -22.57 -0.05
C ASP A 53 0.19 -21.81 1.26
N ILE A 54 -0.11 -20.52 1.18
CA ILE A 54 -0.46 -19.69 2.34
C ILE A 54 -1.86 -19.10 2.19
N ARG A 55 -2.62 -19.10 3.29
CA ARG A 55 -3.95 -18.48 3.29
C ARG A 55 -3.82 -16.95 3.24
N ILE A 56 -4.36 -16.34 2.20
CA ILE A 56 -4.44 -14.89 2.08
C ILE A 56 -5.79 -14.42 2.63
N ILE A 57 -5.76 -13.48 3.56
CA ILE A 57 -6.93 -12.77 4.09
C ILE A 57 -6.93 -11.39 3.42
N PRO A 58 -7.89 -11.09 2.52
CA PRO A 58 -7.93 -9.77 1.90
C PRO A 58 -8.06 -8.67 2.94
N GLY A 59 -7.16 -7.69 2.88
CA GLY A 59 -7.14 -6.58 3.84
C GLY A 59 -6.68 -5.27 3.21
N ILE A 60 -6.83 -4.21 3.94
CA ILE A 60 -6.40 -2.85 3.59
C ILE A 60 -6.07 -2.09 4.88
N GLU A 61 -5.10 -1.19 4.82
CA GLU A 61 -4.90 -0.15 5.82
C GLU A 61 -5.40 1.19 5.30
N MET A 62 -6.50 1.66 5.86
CA MET A 62 -7.14 2.91 5.46
C MET A 62 -6.58 4.07 6.28
N SER A 63 -6.12 5.12 5.60
CA SER A 63 -5.74 6.37 6.24
C SER A 63 -7.00 7.14 6.68
N SER A 64 -6.99 7.59 7.91
CA SER A 64 -8.07 8.38 8.51
C SER A 64 -7.48 9.46 9.42
N GLU A 65 -8.31 10.41 9.82
CA GLU A 65 -7.97 11.46 10.77
C GLU A 65 -8.95 11.44 11.93
N TYR A 66 -8.44 11.57 13.14
CA TYR A 66 -9.27 11.77 14.33
C TYR A 66 -8.68 12.88 15.19
N ALA A 67 -9.48 13.89 15.50
CA ALA A 67 -9.04 15.14 16.11
C ALA A 67 -7.89 15.76 15.29
N ASP A 68 -6.70 15.92 15.84
CA ASP A 68 -5.55 16.53 15.18
C ASP A 68 -4.47 15.47 14.81
N GLY A 69 -4.84 14.19 14.73
CA GLY A 69 -3.88 13.09 14.49
C GLY A 69 -4.28 12.14 13.37
N ASP A 70 -3.27 11.64 12.66
CA ASP A 70 -3.41 10.57 11.70
C ASP A 70 -3.79 9.27 12.44
N VAL A 71 -4.80 8.56 11.96
CA VAL A 71 -5.24 7.24 12.45
C VAL A 71 -5.31 6.31 11.27
N HIS A 72 -4.74 5.10 11.44
CA HIS A 72 -4.84 4.06 10.43
C HIS A 72 -5.79 2.97 10.90
N ILE A 73 -6.69 2.56 10.04
CA ILE A 73 -7.72 1.55 10.33
C ILE A 73 -7.48 0.34 9.43
N LEU A 74 -7.26 -0.82 10.05
CA LEU A 74 -7.10 -2.08 9.35
C LEU A 74 -8.47 -2.71 9.07
N GLY A 75 -8.75 -2.96 7.80
CA GLY A 75 -9.92 -3.71 7.34
C GLY A 75 -9.53 -5.11 6.89
N TYR A 76 -10.34 -6.11 7.26
CA TYR A 76 -10.11 -7.52 6.90
C TYR A 76 -11.35 -8.13 6.27
N TYR A 77 -11.14 -9.19 5.46
CA TYR A 77 -12.21 -9.87 4.71
C TYR A 77 -13.00 -8.92 3.82
N ILE A 78 -12.31 -7.91 3.29
CA ILE A 78 -12.89 -6.91 2.41
C ILE A 78 -13.26 -7.54 1.06
N ASP A 79 -14.28 -6.99 0.41
CA ASP A 79 -14.56 -7.28 -0.99
C ASP A 79 -13.65 -6.44 -1.88
N THR A 80 -12.61 -7.09 -2.44
CA THR A 80 -11.62 -6.44 -3.31
C THR A 80 -12.18 -5.93 -4.64
N LYS A 81 -13.46 -6.22 -4.93
CA LYS A 81 -14.18 -5.76 -6.14
C LYS A 81 -15.26 -4.72 -5.80
N ASN A 82 -15.40 -4.33 -4.56
CA ASN A 82 -16.35 -3.31 -4.17
C ASN A 82 -16.00 -1.97 -4.84
N GLU A 83 -16.93 -1.45 -5.65
CA GLU A 83 -16.70 -0.26 -6.48
C GLU A 83 -16.45 1.00 -5.62
N GLU A 84 -17.17 1.18 -4.50
CA GLU A 84 -17.01 2.32 -3.60
C GLU A 84 -15.62 2.30 -2.94
N LEU A 85 -15.15 1.11 -2.51
CA LEU A 85 -13.81 0.96 -1.94
C LEU A 85 -12.71 1.21 -2.99
N LEU A 86 -12.90 0.74 -4.21
CA LEU A 86 -11.97 1.00 -5.32
C LEU A 86 -11.93 2.49 -5.69
N GLU A 87 -13.06 3.18 -5.67
CA GLU A 87 -13.12 4.63 -5.89
C GLU A 87 -12.41 5.40 -4.78
N TYR A 88 -12.67 5.04 -3.51
CA TYR A 88 -11.94 5.57 -2.35
C TYR A 88 -10.42 5.42 -2.52
N CYS A 89 -9.93 4.22 -2.89
CA CYS A 89 -8.52 3.95 -3.10
C CYS A 89 -7.93 4.85 -4.20
N ARG A 90 -8.64 5.03 -5.33
CA ARG A 90 -8.20 5.92 -6.42
C ARG A 90 -8.07 7.35 -5.96
N ASP A 91 -9.06 7.87 -5.25
CA ASP A 91 -9.06 9.23 -4.74
C ASP A 91 -7.92 9.46 -3.74
N PHE A 92 -7.72 8.51 -2.83
CA PHE A 92 -6.64 8.62 -1.84
C PHE A 92 -5.26 8.54 -2.48
N SER A 93 -5.04 7.63 -3.43
CA SER A 93 -3.78 7.54 -4.18
C SER A 93 -3.45 8.85 -4.89
N LEU A 94 -4.45 9.50 -5.51
CA LEU A 94 -4.25 10.79 -6.16
C LEU A 94 -3.91 11.91 -5.15
N ARG A 95 -4.58 11.96 -4.01
CA ARG A 95 -4.29 12.93 -2.94
C ARG A 95 -2.89 12.74 -2.38
N ARG A 96 -2.47 11.50 -2.12
CA ARG A 96 -1.12 11.15 -1.67
C ARG A 96 -0.06 11.57 -2.70
N LEU A 97 -0.27 11.27 -3.98
CA LEU A 97 0.64 11.69 -5.05
C LEU A 97 0.79 13.21 -5.12
N ASN A 98 -0.31 13.94 -5.08
CA ASN A 98 -0.28 15.40 -5.09
C ASN A 98 0.47 15.95 -3.86
N ARG A 99 0.23 15.40 -2.67
CA ARG A 99 0.95 15.76 -1.45
C ARG A 99 2.46 15.50 -1.58
N ALA A 100 2.85 14.34 -2.11
CA ALA A 100 4.25 13.98 -2.29
C ALA A 100 4.97 14.93 -3.27
N VAL A 101 4.32 15.29 -4.39
CA VAL A 101 4.86 16.27 -5.35
C VAL A 101 5.04 17.65 -4.69
N LEU A 102 4.07 18.10 -3.90
CA LEU A 102 4.19 19.36 -3.16
C LEU A 102 5.30 19.33 -2.11
N MET A 103 5.51 18.20 -1.44
CA MET A 103 6.63 18.02 -0.51
C MET A 103 7.97 18.09 -1.23
N ALA A 104 8.13 17.40 -2.37
CA ALA A 104 9.33 17.44 -3.19
C ALA A 104 9.62 18.88 -3.68
N GLN A 105 8.60 19.61 -4.12
CA GLN A 105 8.75 21.02 -4.51
C GLN A 105 9.28 21.89 -3.36
N LYS A 106 8.73 21.74 -2.16
CA LYS A 106 9.23 22.46 -0.97
C LYS A 106 10.66 22.09 -0.60
N CYS A 107 11.06 20.84 -0.80
CA CYS A 107 12.45 20.43 -0.61
C CYS A 107 13.37 21.09 -1.63
N CYS A 108 12.98 21.17 -2.91
CA CYS A 108 13.73 21.92 -3.93
C CYS A 108 13.88 23.40 -3.56
N GLU A 109 12.81 24.05 -3.12
CA GLU A 109 12.83 25.44 -2.66
C GLU A 109 13.78 25.64 -1.45
N ALA A 110 13.91 24.61 -0.61
CA ALA A 110 14.86 24.58 0.51
C ALA A 110 16.32 24.25 0.11
N GLY A 111 16.59 24.01 -1.19
CA GLY A 111 17.91 23.76 -1.74
C GLY A 111 18.33 22.29 -1.80
N TYR A 112 17.40 21.34 -1.63
CA TYR A 112 17.69 19.92 -1.83
C TYR A 112 17.55 19.55 -3.31
N ASP A 113 18.45 18.68 -3.78
CA ASP A 113 18.45 18.17 -5.17
C ASP A 113 17.45 17.01 -5.30
N ILE A 114 16.19 17.35 -5.52
CA ILE A 114 15.07 16.41 -5.69
C ILE A 114 14.28 16.84 -6.92
N ASP A 115 14.03 15.90 -7.84
CA ASP A 115 13.12 16.15 -8.96
C ASP A 115 11.67 15.77 -8.59
N PRO A 116 10.75 16.76 -8.46
CA PRO A 116 9.34 16.47 -8.20
C PRO A 116 8.67 15.57 -9.25
N CYS A 117 9.23 15.50 -10.47
CA CYS A 117 8.71 14.64 -11.53
C CYS A 117 9.02 13.16 -11.26
N GLU A 118 10.16 12.85 -10.61
CA GLU A 118 10.53 11.48 -10.26
C GLU A 118 9.57 10.85 -9.26
N VAL A 119 8.97 11.65 -8.37
CA VAL A 119 7.96 11.17 -7.40
C VAL A 119 6.81 10.46 -8.09
N ARG A 120 6.44 10.87 -9.31
CA ARG A 120 5.36 10.23 -10.09
C ARG A 120 5.73 8.84 -10.59
N THR A 121 7.01 8.52 -10.66
CA THR A 121 7.52 7.22 -11.15
C THR A 121 7.85 6.25 -10.03
N CYS A 122 7.84 6.71 -8.76
CA CYS A 122 8.19 5.87 -7.60
C CYS A 122 7.12 4.84 -7.25
N VAL A 123 5.92 4.97 -7.82
CA VAL A 123 4.77 4.10 -7.48
C VAL A 123 4.46 3.18 -8.62
N GLN A 124 4.27 1.91 -8.33
CA GLN A 124 3.77 0.94 -9.29
C GLN A 124 2.35 1.30 -9.74
N LYS A 125 1.98 0.85 -10.94
CA LYS A 125 0.65 1.10 -11.50
C LYS A 125 -0.44 0.55 -10.56
N GLY A 126 -1.33 1.42 -10.11
CA GLY A 126 -2.41 1.08 -9.18
C GLY A 126 -2.03 1.16 -7.69
N GLY A 127 -0.75 1.35 -7.38
CA GLY A 127 -0.27 1.52 -6.01
C GLY A 127 -0.44 2.95 -5.47
N THR A 128 0.07 3.19 -4.26
CA THR A 128 0.00 4.48 -3.57
C THR A 128 1.37 4.92 -3.07
N VAL A 129 1.63 6.23 -3.07
CA VAL A 129 2.89 6.79 -2.60
C VAL A 129 2.83 7.07 -1.09
N GLY A 130 3.90 6.71 -0.38
CA GLY A 130 4.11 7.01 1.03
C GLY A 130 5.32 7.90 1.28
N ARG A 131 5.56 8.28 2.55
CA ARG A 131 6.75 9.06 2.94
C ARG A 131 8.09 8.39 2.61
N PRO A 132 8.23 7.04 2.62
CA PRO A 132 9.50 6.39 2.25
C PRO A 132 9.95 6.63 0.81
N HIS A 133 9.02 6.95 -0.10
CA HIS A 133 9.32 7.25 -1.50
C HIS A 133 9.92 8.65 -1.65
#